data_d84c8bf11cda225ebeadd33ca8eb4cb0
#
_entry.id   d84c8bf11cda225ebeadd33ca8eb4cb0
#
_cell.length_a   1.000
_cell.length_b   1.000
_cell.length_c   1.000
_cell.angle_alpha   90.00
_cell.angle_beta   90.00
_cell.angle_gamma   90.00
#
_symmetry.space_group_name_H-M   'P 1'
#
loop_
_entity.id
_entity.type
_entity.pdbx_description
1 polymer ?
#
loop_
_entity_poly.entity_id
_entity_poly.type
_entity_poly.pdbx_seq_one_letter_code
_entity_poly.pdbx_strand_id
1 'polypeptide(L)'
;MNNLIFCFLFSLLCPFINEKVKVDGKLDEKAWENSLKIKEFVEVYPNFGKEPDEKTEVLIFQNKDGIYIGFKCFTKNRKVDVSPSGDYLIFYLDMHYTRKEAYCYLIWANEARYTYLLKDDGESIDKFEGIWEAKVSYTADTLFEIEVFIPWKGVMGGKNWGFNCVRNLPGDKATYSLIPYNASIGEKMRVSKFLTLEGIEVKRKIFSIEALPTYLHLRDFNGGKENRIGIDGNFKIENLKFVFTYKPDFGEIEADPYKLNYTKYALFYEEKRPFFLEGYEIFRFGTSNPLNIFYSRQIGKTLPSGKIIPIIFGSKMFFKFSNFETGLLYSLCDK
;
A
#
# COMPACT_ATOMS: atom_id res chain seq x y z
N MET A 1 -20.24 20.61 34.41
CA MET A 1 -18.79 20.31 34.33
C MET A 1 -18.64 18.81 34.64
N ASN A 2 -18.80 17.97 33.62
CA ASN A 2 -18.54 16.54 33.75
C ASN A 2 -17.28 16.27 32.90
N ASN A 3 -16.17 16.09 33.59
CA ASN A 3 -14.94 15.61 33.02
C ASN A 3 -15.12 14.15 32.55
N LEU A 4 -15.54 13.93 31.31
CA LEU A 4 -15.37 12.64 30.69
C LEU A 4 -13.90 12.51 30.29
N ILE A 5 -13.08 12.01 31.21
CA ILE A 5 -11.74 11.51 30.90
C ILE A 5 -11.95 10.18 30.18
N PHE A 6 -12.04 10.21 28.85
CA PHE A 6 -11.96 9.01 28.02
C PHE A 6 -10.50 8.53 27.99
N CYS A 7 -10.12 7.76 28.98
CA CYS A 7 -8.86 7.02 28.97
C CYS A 7 -9.14 5.68 28.27
N PHE A 8 -9.16 5.66 26.92
CA PHE A 8 -9.25 4.42 26.17
C PHE A 8 -7.87 3.79 26.00
N LEU A 9 -7.49 3.00 27.00
CA LEU A 9 -6.48 1.93 26.88
C LEU A 9 -7.21 0.60 26.61
N PHE A 10 -7.99 0.52 25.53
CA PHE A 10 -8.55 -0.76 25.11
C PHE A 10 -7.81 -1.26 23.89
N SER A 11 -7.03 -2.30 24.09
CA SER A 11 -6.64 -3.17 23.01
C SER A 11 -7.86 -4.01 22.62
N LEU A 12 -8.14 -4.07 21.32
CA LEU A 12 -9.26 -4.79 20.74
C LEU A 12 -8.71 -6.04 20.06
N LEU A 13 -9.13 -7.21 20.52
CA LEU A 13 -8.70 -8.47 19.91
C LEU A 13 -9.44 -8.68 18.60
N CYS A 14 -8.70 -8.80 17.48
CA CYS A 14 -9.26 -9.15 16.19
C CYS A 14 -9.50 -10.68 16.11
N PRO A 15 -10.76 -11.14 16.07
CA PRO A 15 -11.05 -12.57 16.08
C PRO A 15 -10.61 -13.24 14.77
N PHE A 16 -10.10 -14.47 14.88
CA PHE A 16 -9.83 -15.33 13.73
C PHE A 16 -11.07 -16.21 13.47
N ILE A 17 -11.70 -16.05 12.29
CA ILE A 17 -12.91 -16.76 11.89
C ILE A 17 -12.62 -17.48 10.57
N ASN A 18 -12.57 -18.80 10.61
CA ASN A 18 -12.23 -19.61 9.42
C ASN A 18 -13.44 -19.82 8.51
N GLU A 19 -14.12 -18.76 8.16
CA GLU A 19 -15.21 -18.76 7.19
C GLU A 19 -14.81 -18.01 5.93
N LYS A 20 -15.36 -18.44 4.79
CA LYS A 20 -15.17 -17.73 3.52
C LYS A 20 -16.34 -16.77 3.34
N VAL A 21 -16.02 -15.50 3.17
CA VAL A 21 -16.97 -14.43 2.93
C VAL A 21 -16.79 -13.93 1.49
N LYS A 22 -17.92 -13.66 0.83
CA LYS A 22 -17.93 -13.07 -0.50
C LYS A 22 -18.15 -11.58 -0.36
N VAL A 23 -17.22 -10.78 -0.86
CA VAL A 23 -17.34 -9.33 -0.83
C VAL A 23 -18.41 -8.88 -1.82
N ASP A 24 -19.63 -8.72 -1.35
CA ASP A 24 -20.78 -8.25 -2.15
C ASP A 24 -21.49 -7.04 -1.53
N GLY A 25 -20.98 -6.56 -0.41
CA GLY A 25 -21.45 -5.36 0.30
C GLY A 25 -22.47 -5.64 1.39
N LYS A 26 -22.91 -6.89 1.56
CA LYS A 26 -23.86 -7.28 2.59
C LYS A 26 -23.13 -7.91 3.77
N LEU A 27 -23.54 -7.55 4.96
CA LEU A 27 -22.97 -8.10 6.20
C LEU A 27 -23.91 -9.14 6.81
N ASP A 28 -24.32 -10.11 5.99
CA ASP A 28 -25.33 -11.13 6.34
C ASP A 28 -24.73 -12.53 6.56
N GLU A 29 -23.42 -12.74 6.26
CA GLU A 29 -22.80 -14.01 6.56
C GLU A 29 -22.57 -14.17 8.08
N LYS A 30 -22.61 -15.43 8.51
CA LYS A 30 -22.45 -15.82 9.92
C LYS A 30 -21.12 -15.33 10.53
N ALA A 31 -20.08 -15.13 9.71
CA ALA A 31 -18.82 -14.60 10.15
C ALA A 31 -18.97 -13.23 10.82
N TRP A 32 -19.85 -12.38 10.33
CA TRP A 32 -20.09 -11.04 10.86
C TRP A 32 -20.74 -11.05 12.25
N GLU A 33 -21.50 -12.10 12.60
CA GLU A 33 -22.10 -12.24 13.94
C GLU A 33 -21.03 -12.34 15.03
N ASN A 34 -19.93 -13.06 14.72
CA ASN A 34 -18.81 -13.34 15.63
C ASN A 34 -17.65 -12.35 15.50
N SER A 35 -17.79 -11.31 14.69
CA SER A 35 -16.78 -10.28 14.50
C SER A 35 -16.61 -9.37 15.73
N LEU A 36 -15.46 -8.74 15.85
CA LEU A 36 -15.27 -7.61 16.75
C LEU A 36 -16.23 -6.49 16.33
N LYS A 37 -16.97 -5.90 17.28
CA LYS A 37 -17.92 -4.81 17.02
C LYS A 37 -17.50 -3.56 17.77
N ILE A 38 -17.38 -2.45 17.05
CA ILE A 38 -17.00 -1.13 17.58
C ILE A 38 -18.12 -0.14 17.20
N LYS A 39 -18.64 0.60 18.17
CA LYS A 39 -19.78 1.52 17.97
C LYS A 39 -19.55 2.89 18.57
N GLU A 40 -18.48 3.06 19.32
CA GLU A 40 -18.17 4.22 20.14
C GLU A 40 -17.59 5.36 19.31
N PHE A 41 -18.41 5.96 18.45
CA PHE A 41 -18.08 7.17 17.72
C PHE A 41 -18.41 8.42 18.51
N VAL A 42 -17.68 9.48 18.26
CA VAL A 42 -17.92 10.82 18.80
C VAL A 42 -17.98 11.83 17.65
N GLU A 43 -18.83 12.82 17.75
CA GLU A 43 -18.84 13.94 16.84
C GLU A 43 -17.58 14.80 17.05
N VAL A 44 -16.80 14.98 15.99
CA VAL A 44 -15.56 15.77 16.01
C VAL A 44 -15.75 17.12 15.31
N TYR A 45 -16.80 17.26 14.51
CA TYR A 45 -17.24 18.48 13.85
C TYR A 45 -18.76 18.41 13.58
N PRO A 46 -19.56 19.47 13.73
CA PRO A 46 -19.19 20.78 14.29
C PRO A 46 -19.18 20.83 15.82
N ASN A 47 -19.85 19.87 16.52
CA ASN A 47 -20.07 19.90 17.96
C ASN A 47 -19.21 18.85 18.65
N PHE A 48 -17.96 19.17 18.91
CA PHE A 48 -17.02 18.26 19.52
C PHE A 48 -17.52 17.65 20.82
N GLY A 49 -17.40 16.32 20.90
CA GLY A 49 -17.77 15.54 22.09
C GLY A 49 -19.25 15.17 22.18
N LYS A 50 -20.08 15.57 21.20
CA LYS A 50 -21.48 15.14 21.14
C LYS A 50 -21.58 13.69 20.66
N GLU A 51 -22.61 12.97 21.13
CA GLU A 51 -22.98 11.66 20.58
C GLU A 51 -23.45 11.83 19.13
N PRO A 52 -22.99 10.98 18.19
CA PRO A 52 -23.42 11.03 16.80
C PRO A 52 -24.92 10.90 16.62
N ASP A 53 -25.52 11.81 15.86
CA ASP A 53 -26.93 11.71 15.48
C ASP A 53 -27.19 10.52 14.53
N GLU A 54 -26.20 10.15 13.71
CA GLU A 54 -26.27 9.01 12.80
C GLU A 54 -25.25 7.96 13.20
N LYS A 55 -25.74 6.78 13.58
CA LYS A 55 -24.93 5.70 14.13
C LYS A 55 -24.06 5.03 13.04
N THR A 56 -22.89 4.58 13.45
CA THR A 56 -22.00 3.76 12.65
C THR A 56 -21.54 2.57 13.49
N GLU A 57 -21.54 1.39 12.92
CA GLU A 57 -20.98 0.19 13.52
C GLU A 57 -19.85 -0.31 12.65
N VAL A 58 -18.72 -0.65 13.24
CA VAL A 58 -17.58 -1.29 12.58
C VAL A 58 -17.50 -2.73 13.06
N LEU A 59 -17.34 -3.64 12.10
CA LEU A 59 -17.21 -5.08 12.32
C LEU A 59 -15.86 -5.51 11.75
N ILE A 60 -15.04 -6.22 12.54
CA ILE A 60 -13.71 -6.63 12.11
C ILE A 60 -13.48 -8.10 12.46
N PHE A 61 -12.96 -8.86 11.51
CA PHE A 61 -12.41 -10.19 11.74
C PHE A 61 -11.32 -10.50 10.71
N GLN A 62 -10.58 -11.56 10.97
CA GLN A 62 -9.56 -12.06 10.05
C GLN A 62 -9.74 -13.55 9.78
N ASN A 63 -9.23 -14.00 8.64
CA ASN A 63 -9.11 -15.43 8.32
C ASN A 63 -7.76 -15.75 7.69
N LYS A 64 -7.61 -16.95 7.12
CA LYS A 64 -6.37 -17.37 6.44
C LYS A 64 -6.00 -16.52 5.21
N ASP A 65 -6.96 -15.81 4.60
CA ASP A 65 -6.79 -15.12 3.32
C ASP A 65 -6.56 -13.62 3.50
N GLY A 66 -7.10 -13.01 4.59
CA GLY A 66 -6.99 -11.57 4.81
C GLY A 66 -7.76 -11.09 6.04
N ILE A 67 -7.86 -9.76 6.14
CA ILE A 67 -8.71 -9.09 7.13
C ILE A 67 -9.97 -8.57 6.43
N TYR A 68 -11.11 -8.74 7.10
CA TYR A 68 -12.42 -8.26 6.68
C TYR A 68 -12.88 -7.14 7.61
N ILE A 69 -13.38 -6.07 7.04
CA ILE A 69 -13.89 -4.92 7.78
C ILE A 69 -15.26 -4.56 7.20
N GLY A 70 -16.29 -4.65 8.03
CA GLY A 70 -17.65 -4.28 7.69
C GLY A 70 -18.06 -2.97 8.36
N PHE A 71 -18.87 -2.18 7.70
CA PHE A 71 -19.42 -0.95 8.26
C PHE A 71 -20.93 -0.92 8.02
N LYS A 72 -21.70 -0.67 9.10
CA LYS A 72 -23.13 -0.36 9.04
C LYS A 72 -23.32 1.11 9.33
N CYS A 73 -23.76 1.84 8.32
CA CYS A 73 -23.91 3.30 8.37
C CYS A 73 -25.39 3.68 8.33
N PHE A 74 -25.94 4.02 9.49
CA PHE A 74 -27.35 4.45 9.60
C PHE A 74 -27.47 5.94 9.30
N THR A 75 -28.51 6.33 8.58
CA THR A 75 -28.90 7.73 8.41
C THR A 75 -30.13 8.05 9.25
N LYS A 76 -30.28 9.32 9.66
CA LYS A 76 -31.40 9.77 10.48
C LYS A 76 -32.21 10.81 9.71
N ASN A 77 -33.50 10.50 9.50
CA ASN A 77 -34.46 11.43 8.83
C ASN A 77 -34.03 11.86 7.42
N ARG A 78 -33.19 11.09 6.75
CA ARG A 78 -32.76 11.32 5.37
C ARG A 78 -32.42 10.00 4.67
N LYS A 79 -32.43 10.03 3.35
CA LYS A 79 -31.89 8.93 2.54
C LYS A 79 -30.36 8.99 2.50
N VAL A 80 -29.75 7.85 2.18
CA VAL A 80 -28.33 7.79 1.87
C VAL A 80 -28.03 8.67 0.65
N ASP A 81 -27.02 9.51 0.77
CA ASP A 81 -26.60 10.41 -0.32
C ASP A 81 -25.44 9.79 -1.11
N VAL A 82 -25.71 9.41 -2.35
CA VAL A 82 -24.76 8.79 -3.27
C VAL A 82 -24.11 9.79 -4.24
N SER A 83 -24.31 11.09 -4.03
CA SER A 83 -23.66 12.12 -4.84
C SER A 83 -22.13 12.13 -4.62
N PRO A 84 -21.34 12.78 -5.48
CA PRO A 84 -19.89 12.91 -5.28
C PRO A 84 -19.48 13.58 -3.97
N SER A 85 -20.33 14.43 -3.39
CA SER A 85 -20.18 15.06 -2.07
C SER A 85 -21.06 14.40 -1.00
N GLY A 86 -21.53 13.18 -1.26
CA GLY A 86 -22.44 12.43 -0.41
C GLY A 86 -21.79 11.78 0.79
N ASP A 87 -22.46 10.76 1.32
CA ASP A 87 -21.95 9.98 2.45
C ASP A 87 -20.64 9.27 2.12
N TYR A 88 -19.64 9.39 2.98
CA TYR A 88 -18.40 8.65 2.84
C TYR A 88 -17.76 8.31 4.19
N LEU A 89 -16.88 7.34 4.14
CA LEU A 89 -16.17 6.83 5.30
C LEU A 89 -14.70 6.68 4.96
N ILE A 90 -13.84 6.95 5.94
CA ILE A 90 -12.41 6.70 5.87
C ILE A 90 -12.04 5.80 7.02
N PHE A 91 -11.34 4.71 6.75
CA PHE A 91 -10.70 3.94 7.80
C PHE A 91 -9.19 3.95 7.63
N TYR A 92 -8.50 3.84 8.74
CA TYR A 92 -7.06 4.03 8.86
C TYR A 92 -6.44 2.82 9.54
N LEU A 93 -5.36 2.31 8.96
CA LEU A 93 -4.61 1.16 9.46
C LEU A 93 -3.12 1.52 9.62
N ASP A 94 -2.63 1.66 10.84
CA ASP A 94 -1.20 1.67 11.13
C ASP A 94 -0.73 0.22 11.27
N MET A 95 -0.51 -0.45 10.14
CA MET A 95 -0.16 -1.88 10.07
C MET A 95 1.22 -2.19 10.66
N HIS A 96 2.12 -1.19 10.68
CA HIS A 96 3.45 -1.33 11.26
C HIS A 96 3.53 -0.96 12.74
N TYR A 97 2.42 -0.46 13.29
CA TYR A 97 2.33 0.04 14.66
C TYR A 97 3.37 1.09 14.99
N THR A 98 3.66 1.95 14.02
CA THR A 98 4.65 3.03 14.14
C THR A 98 4.14 4.17 15.00
N ARG A 99 2.82 4.32 15.11
CA ARG A 99 2.14 5.45 15.75
C ARG A 99 2.44 6.79 15.08
N LYS A 100 2.91 6.75 13.83
CA LYS A 100 3.27 7.93 13.01
C LYS A 100 2.69 7.87 11.60
N GLU A 101 2.47 6.66 11.08
CA GLU A 101 2.02 6.44 9.70
C GLU A 101 0.79 5.53 9.69
N ALA A 102 -0.15 5.84 8.81
CA ALA A 102 -1.34 5.01 8.61
C ALA A 102 -1.74 4.96 7.13
N TYR A 103 -2.08 3.77 6.67
CA TYR A 103 -2.72 3.54 5.38
C TYR A 103 -4.19 3.93 5.47
N CYS A 104 -4.62 4.79 4.57
CA CYS A 104 -5.95 5.38 4.56
C CYS A 104 -6.75 4.84 3.38
N TYR A 105 -7.94 4.39 3.67
CA TYR A 105 -8.88 3.81 2.72
C TYR A 105 -10.18 4.59 2.79
N LEU A 106 -10.50 5.30 1.74
CA LEU A 106 -11.67 6.13 1.65
C LEU A 106 -12.66 5.48 0.69
N ILE A 107 -13.94 5.42 1.10
CA ILE A 107 -15.01 4.85 0.31
C ILE A 107 -16.29 5.69 0.46
N TRP A 108 -16.87 6.05 -0.68
CA TRP A 108 -18.16 6.74 -0.76
C TRP A 108 -19.31 5.74 -0.83
N ALA A 109 -20.49 6.19 -0.44
CA ALA A 109 -21.70 5.42 -0.61
C ALA A 109 -21.93 4.99 -2.08
N ASN A 110 -21.47 5.73 -3.07
CA ASN A 110 -21.53 5.40 -4.51
C ASN A 110 -20.44 4.41 -5.00
N GLU A 111 -19.73 3.74 -4.10
CA GLU A 111 -18.60 2.82 -4.36
C GLU A 111 -17.31 3.48 -4.89
N ALA A 112 -17.25 4.80 -5.05
CA ALA A 112 -16.00 5.47 -5.36
C ALA A 112 -14.98 5.24 -4.24
N ARG A 113 -13.70 5.05 -4.60
CA ARG A 113 -12.64 4.66 -3.66
C ARG A 113 -11.37 5.46 -3.89
N TYR A 114 -10.69 5.77 -2.80
CA TYR A 114 -9.39 6.41 -2.84
C TYR A 114 -8.50 5.90 -1.71
N THR A 115 -7.18 5.87 -1.93
CA THR A 115 -6.20 5.48 -0.92
C THR A 115 -5.07 6.49 -0.86
N TYR A 116 -4.52 6.70 0.34
CA TYR A 116 -3.35 7.52 0.57
C TYR A 116 -2.62 7.06 1.85
N LEU A 117 -1.40 7.51 2.03
CA LEU A 117 -0.61 7.27 3.24
C LEU A 117 -0.56 8.56 4.07
N LEU A 118 -0.96 8.47 5.32
CA LEU A 118 -0.84 9.53 6.32
C LEU A 118 0.49 9.35 7.04
N LYS A 119 1.28 10.42 7.13
CA LYS A 119 2.62 10.44 7.74
C LYS A 119 2.74 11.50 8.81
N ASP A 120 3.86 11.48 9.52
CA ASP A 120 4.25 12.49 10.52
C ASP A 120 3.15 12.72 11.57
N ASP A 121 2.57 11.61 12.08
CA ASP A 121 1.48 11.62 13.05
C ASP A 121 0.24 12.42 12.59
N GLY A 122 -0.03 12.43 11.29
CA GLY A 122 -1.18 13.10 10.69
C GLY A 122 -0.90 14.46 10.05
N GLU A 123 0.36 14.89 9.98
CA GLU A 123 0.71 16.20 9.43
C GLU A 123 0.89 16.21 7.91
N SER A 124 1.29 15.09 7.30
CA SER A 124 1.55 15.00 5.86
C SER A 124 0.86 13.81 5.21
N ILE A 125 0.65 13.90 3.89
CA ILE A 125 -0.01 12.90 3.06
C ILE A 125 0.91 12.53 1.90
N ASP A 126 1.01 11.23 1.60
CA ASP A 126 1.76 10.69 0.47
C ASP A 126 0.88 9.76 -0.36
N LYS A 127 1.32 9.42 -1.56
CA LYS A 127 0.60 8.50 -2.44
C LYS A 127 0.72 7.07 -1.94
N PHE A 128 -0.38 6.34 -2.02
CA PHE A 128 -0.43 4.93 -1.72
C PHE A 128 -1.48 4.25 -2.60
N GLU A 129 -1.12 3.11 -3.16
CA GLU A 129 -2.05 2.22 -3.86
C GLU A 129 -2.05 0.87 -3.16
N GLY A 130 -3.16 0.54 -2.50
CA GLY A 130 -3.34 -0.72 -1.78
C GLY A 130 -4.07 -1.77 -2.60
N ILE A 131 -3.77 -3.05 -2.33
CA ILE A 131 -4.56 -4.16 -2.85
C ILE A 131 -5.70 -4.41 -1.86
N TRP A 132 -6.92 -4.08 -2.26
CA TRP A 132 -8.12 -4.28 -1.47
C TRP A 132 -9.37 -4.36 -2.33
N GLU A 133 -10.39 -5.00 -1.80
CA GLU A 133 -11.71 -5.08 -2.40
C GLU A 133 -12.71 -4.41 -1.47
N ALA A 134 -13.70 -3.74 -2.03
CA ALA A 134 -14.80 -3.19 -1.27
C ALA A 134 -16.07 -3.15 -2.11
N LYS A 135 -17.20 -3.36 -1.46
CA LYS A 135 -18.54 -3.27 -2.01
C LYS A 135 -19.45 -2.53 -1.07
N VAL A 136 -20.42 -1.84 -1.64
CA VAL A 136 -21.47 -1.13 -0.91
C VAL A 136 -22.81 -1.71 -1.25
N SER A 137 -23.66 -1.91 -0.26
CA SER A 137 -25.05 -2.30 -0.43
C SER A 137 -26.01 -1.38 0.34
N TYR A 138 -27.25 -1.34 -0.08
CA TYR A 138 -28.30 -0.54 0.54
C TYR A 138 -29.37 -1.48 1.04
N THR A 139 -29.34 -1.78 2.33
CA THR A 139 -30.35 -2.66 2.94
C THR A 139 -31.67 -1.92 3.16
N ALA A 140 -31.62 -0.59 3.29
CA ALA A 140 -32.76 0.31 3.34
C ALA A 140 -32.39 1.70 2.85
N ASP A 141 -33.36 2.57 2.55
CA ASP A 141 -33.13 3.97 2.20
C ASP A 141 -32.30 4.75 3.26
N THR A 142 -32.28 4.22 4.49
CA THR A 142 -31.63 4.84 5.67
C THR A 142 -30.44 4.03 6.19
N LEU A 143 -30.01 2.99 5.46
CA LEU A 143 -28.89 2.16 5.85
C LEU A 143 -28.10 1.73 4.63
N PHE A 144 -26.81 2.05 4.62
CA PHE A 144 -25.86 1.42 3.71
C PHE A 144 -24.82 0.63 4.48
N GLU A 145 -24.42 -0.46 3.89
CA GLU A 145 -23.38 -1.35 4.42
C GLU A 145 -22.19 -1.31 3.46
N ILE A 146 -21.01 -1.38 4.03
CA ILE A 146 -19.75 -1.46 3.29
C ILE A 146 -19.03 -2.72 3.75
N GLU A 147 -18.63 -3.52 2.81
CA GLU A 147 -17.84 -4.71 3.05
C GLU A 147 -16.47 -4.54 2.40
N VAL A 148 -15.41 -4.72 3.18
CA VAL A 148 -14.02 -4.53 2.77
C VAL A 148 -13.24 -5.81 3.04
N PHE A 149 -12.40 -6.19 2.08
CA PHE A 149 -11.42 -7.25 2.21
C PHE A 149 -10.02 -6.76 1.84
N ILE A 150 -9.07 -6.97 2.73
CA ILE A 150 -7.65 -6.67 2.48
C ILE A 150 -6.88 -7.99 2.56
N PRO A 151 -6.39 -8.53 1.42
CA PRO A 151 -5.67 -9.79 1.39
C PRO A 151 -4.29 -9.68 2.03
N TRP A 152 -3.85 -10.74 2.72
CA TRP A 152 -2.51 -10.78 3.33
C TRP A 152 -1.37 -10.59 2.32
N LYS A 153 -1.60 -10.81 1.04
CA LYS A 153 -0.61 -10.63 -0.03
C LYS A 153 -0.06 -9.19 -0.10
N GLY A 154 -0.88 -8.20 0.21
CA GLY A 154 -0.52 -6.77 0.15
C GLY A 154 -0.17 -6.15 1.51
N VAL A 155 -0.26 -6.93 2.59
CA VAL A 155 -0.11 -6.44 3.95
C VAL A 155 1.31 -6.67 4.46
N MET A 156 1.97 -5.60 4.90
CA MET A 156 3.22 -5.67 5.65
C MET A 156 2.96 -5.12 7.05
N GLY A 157 2.98 -5.98 8.08
CA GLY A 157 2.69 -5.52 9.44
C GLY A 157 3.01 -6.56 10.50
N GLY A 158 2.91 -6.16 11.75
CA GLY A 158 3.07 -6.98 12.94
C GLY A 158 1.75 -7.57 13.43
N LYS A 159 1.75 -8.05 14.68
CA LYS A 159 0.57 -8.60 15.35
C LYS A 159 -0.39 -7.54 15.90
N ASN A 160 0.09 -6.32 16.06
CA ASN A 160 -0.68 -5.19 16.57
C ASN A 160 -0.74 -4.12 15.50
N TRP A 161 -1.93 -3.55 15.29
CA TRP A 161 -2.15 -2.45 14.37
C TRP A 161 -2.82 -1.28 15.07
N GLY A 162 -2.57 -0.07 14.60
CA GLY A 162 -3.39 1.09 14.94
C GLY A 162 -4.63 1.13 14.05
N PHE A 163 -5.79 1.44 14.60
CA PHE A 163 -7.06 1.54 13.89
C PHE A 163 -7.81 2.83 14.24
N ASN A 164 -8.34 3.50 13.24
CA ASN A 164 -9.35 4.53 13.40
C ASN A 164 -10.34 4.49 12.22
N CYS A 165 -11.54 5.02 12.47
CA CYS A 165 -12.56 5.20 11.44
C CYS A 165 -13.20 6.56 11.61
N VAL A 166 -13.40 7.25 10.47
CA VAL A 166 -14.04 8.55 10.39
C VAL A 166 -15.17 8.48 9.38
N ARG A 167 -16.38 8.90 9.76
CA ARG A 167 -17.52 9.04 8.87
C ARG A 167 -17.82 10.51 8.66
N ASN A 168 -18.01 10.88 7.41
CA ASN A 168 -18.44 12.24 7.02
C ASN A 168 -19.84 12.21 6.44
N LEU A 169 -20.66 13.13 6.87
CA LEU A 169 -22.01 13.32 6.35
C LEU A 169 -22.00 14.24 5.12
N PRO A 170 -23.01 14.12 4.23
CA PRO A 170 -23.09 14.91 3.00
C PRO A 170 -22.90 16.41 3.24
N GLY A 171 -22.08 17.04 2.37
CA GLY A 171 -21.77 18.46 2.44
C GLY A 171 -21.04 18.87 3.72
N ASP A 172 -20.24 17.95 4.30
CA ASP A 172 -19.45 18.16 5.53
C ASP A 172 -20.27 18.70 6.71
N LYS A 173 -21.56 18.34 6.78
CA LYS A 173 -22.47 18.78 7.85
C LYS A 173 -22.04 18.31 9.23
N ALA A 174 -21.51 17.10 9.30
CA ALA A 174 -20.92 16.57 10.53
C ALA A 174 -19.84 15.51 10.20
N THR A 175 -18.90 15.37 11.11
CA THR A 175 -17.84 14.35 11.05
C THR A 175 -17.83 13.60 12.37
N TYR A 176 -17.85 12.28 12.28
CA TYR A 176 -17.79 11.36 13.41
C TYR A 176 -16.51 10.54 13.36
N SER A 177 -15.88 10.30 14.50
CA SER A 177 -14.63 9.53 14.58
C SER A 177 -14.64 8.60 15.78
N LEU A 178 -13.94 7.46 15.70
CA LEU A 178 -13.69 6.59 16.85
C LEU A 178 -12.69 7.25 17.82
N ILE A 179 -11.72 8.00 17.29
CA ILE A 179 -10.75 8.72 18.10
C ILE A 179 -11.16 10.19 18.18
N PRO A 180 -11.40 10.74 19.39
CA PRO A 180 -11.81 12.11 19.54
C PRO A 180 -10.67 13.10 19.20
N TYR A 181 -11.01 14.15 18.45
CA TYR A 181 -10.21 15.34 18.21
C TYR A 181 -11.15 16.50 17.87
N ASN A 182 -10.78 17.72 18.22
CA ASN A 182 -11.65 18.86 18.02
C ASN A 182 -11.37 19.57 16.69
N ALA A 183 -12.00 19.08 15.62
CA ALA A 183 -11.83 19.66 14.28
C ALA A 183 -12.35 21.10 14.17
N SER A 184 -13.31 21.51 15.00
CA SER A 184 -13.88 22.87 14.99
C SER A 184 -12.88 23.97 15.37
N ILE A 185 -11.82 23.62 16.10
CA ILE A 185 -10.70 24.52 16.45
C ILE A 185 -9.44 24.23 15.66
N GLY A 186 -9.52 23.39 14.60
CA GLY A 186 -8.39 23.04 13.76
C GLY A 186 -7.47 21.96 14.34
N GLU A 187 -7.88 21.24 15.39
CA GLU A 187 -7.13 20.08 15.87
C GLU A 187 -7.15 18.98 14.80
N LYS A 188 -5.99 18.38 14.54
CA LYS A 188 -5.85 17.29 13.59
C LYS A 188 -5.92 15.93 14.28
N MET A 189 -6.44 14.95 13.56
CA MET A 189 -6.37 13.55 13.96
C MET A 189 -4.91 13.08 14.04
N ARG A 190 -4.57 12.36 15.11
CA ARG A 190 -3.23 11.85 15.36
C ARG A 190 -3.18 10.34 15.29
N VAL A 191 -2.25 9.79 14.49
CA VAL A 191 -2.02 8.34 14.37
C VAL A 191 -1.60 7.73 15.70
N SER A 192 -0.83 8.48 16.49
CA SER A 192 -0.40 8.09 17.84
C SER A 192 -1.55 7.79 18.82
N LYS A 193 -2.75 8.28 18.53
CA LYS A 193 -3.96 8.10 19.33
C LYS A 193 -4.87 6.94 18.89
N PHE A 194 -4.56 6.28 17.77
CA PHE A 194 -5.39 5.22 17.21
C PHE A 194 -5.62 4.08 18.21
N LEU A 195 -6.79 3.45 18.14
CA LEU A 195 -7.09 2.22 18.87
C LEU A 195 -6.08 1.14 18.48
N THR A 196 -5.80 0.24 19.41
CA THR A 196 -4.95 -0.92 19.14
C THR A 196 -5.80 -2.12 18.78
N LEU A 197 -5.63 -2.66 17.57
CA LEU A 197 -6.09 -3.99 17.19
C LEU A 197 -4.97 -4.98 17.47
N GLU A 198 -5.24 -5.95 18.31
CA GLU A 198 -4.31 -7.02 18.70
C GLU A 198 -4.68 -8.35 18.04
N GLY A 199 -3.73 -9.28 18.04
CA GLY A 199 -3.95 -10.64 17.58
C GLY A 199 -4.05 -10.78 16.07
N ILE A 200 -3.50 -9.84 15.32
CA ILE A 200 -3.44 -9.94 13.86
C ILE A 200 -2.47 -11.04 13.46
N GLU A 201 -2.97 -12.03 12.72
CA GLU A 201 -2.20 -13.17 12.21
C GLU A 201 -1.94 -13.03 10.72
N VAL A 202 -1.00 -12.16 10.35
CA VAL A 202 -0.62 -12.00 8.94
C VAL A 202 -0.02 -13.31 8.44
N LYS A 203 -0.79 -14.11 7.71
CA LYS A 203 -0.28 -15.31 7.05
C LYS A 203 0.44 -14.92 5.77
N ARG A 204 1.71 -14.54 5.90
CA ARG A 204 2.57 -14.31 4.75
C ARG A 204 2.79 -15.64 4.05
N LYS A 205 2.71 -15.64 2.71
CA LYS A 205 3.37 -16.71 1.97
C LYS A 205 4.85 -16.59 2.27
N ILE A 206 5.38 -17.54 3.03
CA ILE A 206 6.80 -17.63 3.38
C ILE A 206 7.65 -17.64 2.11
N PHE A 207 7.04 -18.00 1.00
CA PHE A 207 7.69 -18.28 -0.26
C PHE A 207 6.87 -17.75 -1.45
N SER A 208 7.50 -16.99 -2.34
CA SER A 208 6.95 -16.65 -3.65
C SER A 208 8.00 -16.82 -4.74
N ILE A 209 7.59 -17.37 -5.87
CA ILE A 209 8.39 -17.41 -7.11
C ILE A 209 7.60 -16.69 -8.19
N GLU A 210 8.25 -15.82 -8.90
CA GLU A 210 7.74 -15.20 -10.12
C GLU A 210 8.80 -15.43 -11.22
N ALA A 211 8.36 -15.86 -12.38
CA ALA A 211 9.21 -16.01 -13.56
C ALA A 211 8.49 -15.44 -14.76
N LEU A 212 9.17 -14.57 -15.48
CA LEU A 212 8.67 -13.92 -16.69
C LEU A 212 9.57 -14.31 -17.87
N PRO A 213 9.21 -15.34 -18.64
CA PRO A 213 9.90 -15.66 -19.86
C PRO A 213 9.61 -14.60 -20.93
N THR A 214 10.65 -14.18 -21.66
CA THR A 214 10.55 -13.24 -22.77
C THR A 214 11.01 -13.90 -24.05
N TYR A 215 10.26 -13.67 -25.13
CA TYR A 215 10.63 -14.08 -26.48
C TYR A 215 10.51 -12.89 -27.41
N LEU A 216 11.61 -12.54 -28.07
CA LEU A 216 11.67 -11.46 -29.03
C LEU A 216 12.05 -12.01 -30.40
N HIS A 217 11.23 -11.73 -31.41
CA HIS A 217 11.52 -11.98 -32.82
C HIS A 217 11.78 -10.67 -33.52
N LEU A 218 13.02 -10.45 -33.93
CA LEU A 218 13.42 -9.26 -34.68
C LEU A 218 13.58 -9.63 -36.14
N ARG A 219 13.11 -8.73 -37.02
CA ARG A 219 13.33 -8.79 -38.48
C ARG A 219 13.84 -7.44 -38.95
N ASP A 220 15.02 -7.42 -39.53
CA ASP A 220 15.56 -6.20 -40.09
C ASP A 220 15.04 -5.94 -41.52
N PHE A 221 15.24 -4.73 -42.02
CA PHE A 221 14.82 -4.33 -43.36
C PHE A 221 15.57 -5.07 -44.49
N ASN A 222 16.71 -5.68 -44.17
CA ASN A 222 17.55 -6.45 -45.08
C ASN A 222 17.21 -7.94 -45.09
N GLY A 223 16.18 -8.34 -44.35
CA GLY A 223 15.69 -9.71 -44.24
C GLY A 223 16.39 -10.58 -43.18
N GLY A 224 17.30 -10.02 -42.42
CA GLY A 224 17.90 -10.69 -41.25
C GLY A 224 16.83 -10.99 -40.21
N LYS A 225 16.92 -12.16 -39.60
CA LYS A 225 16.03 -12.60 -38.51
C LYS A 225 16.85 -12.93 -37.29
N GLU A 226 16.45 -12.40 -36.17
CA GLU A 226 17.07 -12.71 -34.86
C GLU A 226 15.99 -13.12 -33.87
N ASN A 227 16.23 -14.24 -33.19
CA ASN A 227 15.36 -14.70 -32.10
C ASN A 227 16.13 -14.57 -30.79
N ARG A 228 15.56 -13.88 -29.83
CA ARG A 228 16.11 -13.77 -28.47
C ARG A 228 15.14 -14.39 -27.48
N ILE A 229 15.67 -15.18 -26.58
CA ILE A 229 14.93 -15.76 -25.47
C ILE A 229 15.60 -15.29 -24.19
N GLY A 230 14.84 -14.72 -23.29
CA GLY A 230 15.26 -14.29 -21.98
C GLY A 230 14.32 -14.79 -20.90
N ILE A 231 14.75 -14.68 -19.66
CA ILE A 231 13.91 -14.93 -18.50
C ILE A 231 14.32 -14.01 -17.36
N ASP A 232 13.34 -13.32 -16.81
CA ASP A 232 13.46 -12.56 -15.57
C ASP A 232 12.69 -13.26 -14.48
N GLY A 233 13.14 -13.16 -13.24
CA GLY A 233 12.42 -13.77 -12.16
C GLY A 233 12.85 -13.29 -10.79
N ASN A 234 12.02 -13.56 -9.83
CA ASN A 234 12.32 -13.31 -8.44
C ASN A 234 11.83 -14.46 -7.55
N PHE A 235 12.54 -14.61 -6.47
CA PHE A 235 12.28 -15.58 -5.44
C PHE A 235 12.36 -14.89 -4.08
N LYS A 236 11.33 -14.99 -3.30
CA LYS A 236 11.27 -14.36 -1.99
C LYS A 236 10.95 -15.39 -0.92
N ILE A 237 11.77 -15.42 0.13
CA ILE A 237 11.51 -16.14 1.37
C ILE A 237 11.64 -15.14 2.52
N GLU A 238 10.56 -14.90 3.25
CA GLU A 238 10.55 -13.98 4.38
C GLU A 238 11.26 -12.64 4.08
N ASN A 239 12.44 -12.46 4.67
CA ASN A 239 13.26 -11.26 4.57
C ASN A 239 14.34 -11.34 3.49
N LEU A 240 14.42 -12.48 2.79
CA LEU A 240 15.36 -12.71 1.69
C LEU A 240 14.63 -12.59 0.37
N LYS A 241 15.12 -11.73 -0.51
CA LYS A 241 14.67 -11.62 -1.91
C LYS A 241 15.83 -11.87 -2.84
N PHE A 242 15.65 -12.78 -3.77
CA PHE A 242 16.58 -13.08 -4.85
C PHE A 242 15.94 -12.70 -6.17
N VAL A 243 16.63 -11.93 -6.98
CA VAL A 243 16.20 -11.49 -8.31
C VAL A 243 17.22 -11.94 -9.31
N PHE A 244 16.78 -12.47 -10.43
CA PHE A 244 17.69 -12.88 -11.50
C PHE A 244 17.16 -12.47 -12.87
N THR A 245 18.08 -12.31 -13.81
CA THR A 245 17.80 -12.06 -15.21
C THR A 245 18.78 -12.88 -16.06
N TYR A 246 18.27 -13.51 -17.09
CA TYR A 246 19.06 -14.22 -18.10
C TYR A 246 18.74 -13.67 -19.48
N LYS A 247 19.75 -13.19 -20.18
CA LYS A 247 19.64 -12.52 -21.47
C LYS A 247 18.51 -11.48 -21.50
N PRO A 248 18.56 -10.49 -20.57
CA PRO A 248 17.51 -9.48 -20.51
C PRO A 248 17.39 -8.70 -21.81
N ASP A 249 16.17 -8.43 -22.22
CA ASP A 249 15.90 -7.50 -23.30
C ASP A 249 15.58 -6.11 -22.74
N PHE A 250 16.37 -5.13 -23.12
CA PHE A 250 16.17 -3.73 -22.76
C PHE A 250 15.68 -2.89 -23.93
N GLY A 251 15.15 -3.55 -25.00
CA GLY A 251 14.70 -2.86 -26.22
C GLY A 251 13.53 -1.91 -26.02
N GLU A 252 12.72 -2.11 -25.00
CA GLU A 252 11.61 -1.20 -24.63
C GLU A 252 12.06 0.03 -23.84
N ILE A 253 13.33 0.08 -23.42
CA ILE A 253 13.82 1.20 -22.63
C ILE A 253 14.08 2.39 -23.55
N GLU A 254 13.44 3.49 -23.24
CA GLU A 254 13.61 4.75 -23.94
C GLU A 254 15.09 5.15 -24.01
N ALA A 255 15.56 5.50 -25.21
CA ALA A 255 16.94 5.92 -25.42
C ALA A 255 17.29 7.13 -24.54
N ASP A 256 18.53 7.17 -24.07
CA ASP A 256 18.99 8.32 -23.30
C ASP A 256 18.96 9.59 -24.14
N PRO A 257 18.50 10.73 -23.60
CA PRO A 257 18.50 11.98 -24.31
C PRO A 257 19.92 12.38 -24.69
N TYR A 258 20.11 12.87 -25.90
CA TYR A 258 21.41 13.40 -26.33
C TYR A 258 21.77 14.61 -25.48
N LYS A 259 22.90 14.54 -24.74
CA LYS A 259 23.46 15.64 -23.94
C LYS A 259 24.84 15.98 -24.44
N LEU A 260 25.06 17.23 -24.80
CA LEU A 260 26.40 17.74 -25.08
C LEU A 260 27.18 17.88 -23.80
N ASN A 261 28.35 17.24 -23.76
CA ASN A 261 29.23 17.36 -22.59
C ASN A 261 30.24 18.49 -22.79
N TYR A 262 30.02 19.59 -22.11
CA TYR A 262 30.94 20.74 -22.08
C TYR A 262 31.92 20.70 -20.91
N THR A 263 31.91 19.63 -20.12
CA THR A 263 32.75 19.48 -18.93
C THR A 263 33.77 18.35 -19.13
N LYS A 264 34.82 18.36 -18.32
CA LYS A 264 35.83 17.30 -18.27
C LYS A 264 35.34 16.02 -17.56
N TYR A 265 34.14 16.05 -16.98
CA TYR A 265 33.57 14.93 -16.23
C TYR A 265 32.66 14.10 -17.13
N ALA A 266 32.60 12.78 -16.88
CA ALA A 266 31.69 11.89 -17.58
C ALA A 266 30.22 12.26 -17.33
N LEU A 267 29.39 12.14 -18.35
CA LEU A 267 27.94 12.30 -18.19
C LEU A 267 27.36 11.11 -17.44
N PHE A 268 26.53 11.41 -16.46
CA PHE A 268 25.75 10.41 -15.75
C PHE A 268 24.31 10.43 -16.22
N TYR A 269 23.81 9.24 -16.57
CA TYR A 269 22.41 9.00 -16.93
C TYR A 269 21.72 8.20 -15.85
N GLU A 270 20.47 8.49 -15.62
CA GLU A 270 19.64 7.72 -14.68
C GLU A 270 19.49 6.28 -15.16
N GLU A 271 19.46 5.35 -14.21
CA GLU A 271 19.18 3.95 -14.51
C GLU A 271 17.70 3.80 -14.88
N LYS A 272 17.42 3.09 -15.98
CA LYS A 272 16.07 2.83 -16.47
C LYS A 272 15.78 1.33 -16.61
N ARG A 273 16.79 0.47 -16.50
CA ARG A 273 16.65 -0.97 -16.65
C ARG A 273 16.01 -1.58 -15.41
N PRO A 274 14.84 -2.27 -15.53
CA PRO A 274 14.08 -2.78 -14.39
C PRO A 274 14.91 -3.62 -13.42
N PHE A 275 15.75 -4.50 -13.94
CA PHE A 275 16.64 -5.31 -13.10
C PHE A 275 17.51 -4.45 -12.18
N PHE A 276 18.07 -3.32 -12.63
CA PHE A 276 18.93 -2.48 -11.81
C PHE A 276 18.16 -1.49 -10.94
N LEU A 277 16.93 -1.12 -11.33
CA LEU A 277 16.07 -0.24 -10.52
C LEU A 277 15.60 -0.92 -9.23
N GLU A 278 15.35 -2.21 -9.28
CA GLU A 278 14.91 -2.95 -8.10
C GLU A 278 15.99 -2.96 -7.02
N GLY A 279 15.64 -2.46 -5.81
CA GLY A 279 16.58 -2.32 -4.69
C GLY A 279 17.71 -1.33 -4.92
N TYR A 280 17.55 -0.40 -5.86
CA TYR A 280 18.55 0.60 -6.20
C TYR A 280 19.09 1.37 -4.99
N GLU A 281 18.22 1.66 -4.03
CA GLU A 281 18.53 2.35 -2.78
C GLU A 281 19.69 1.69 -2.00
N ILE A 282 19.72 0.35 -1.97
CA ILE A 282 20.73 -0.43 -1.24
C ILE A 282 22.11 -0.33 -1.91
N PHE A 283 22.15 -0.15 -3.23
CA PHE A 283 23.38 -0.07 -4.01
C PHE A 283 23.84 1.38 -4.28
N ARG A 284 23.02 2.37 -3.89
CA ARG A 284 23.35 3.79 -4.05
C ARG A 284 24.19 4.26 -2.89
N PHE A 285 25.51 4.30 -3.08
CA PHE A 285 26.45 4.85 -2.12
C PHE A 285 26.87 6.25 -2.55
N GLY A 286 26.68 7.23 -1.67
CA GLY A 286 27.05 8.62 -1.90
C GLY A 286 25.87 9.57 -2.05
N THR A 287 26.05 10.80 -1.62
CA THR A 287 24.96 11.80 -1.52
C THR A 287 24.86 12.72 -2.73
N SER A 288 25.88 12.76 -3.58
CA SER A 288 25.86 13.57 -4.81
C SER A 288 27.17 13.40 -5.60
N ASN A 289 27.12 13.70 -6.91
CA ASN A 289 28.28 13.82 -7.78
C ASN A 289 29.42 14.65 -7.13
N PRO A 290 30.69 14.16 -7.06
CA PRO A 290 31.29 13.11 -7.88
C PRO A 290 31.49 11.74 -7.20
N LEU A 291 30.96 11.51 -6.01
CA LEU A 291 31.23 10.31 -5.21
C LEU A 291 30.23 9.16 -5.43
N ASN A 292 29.90 8.85 -6.67
CA ASN A 292 29.09 7.68 -6.97
C ASN A 292 30.01 6.46 -7.03
N ILE A 293 30.08 5.67 -5.93
CA ILE A 293 30.97 4.49 -5.82
C ILE A 293 30.52 3.37 -6.72
N PHE A 294 29.21 3.24 -6.97
CA PHE A 294 28.63 2.24 -7.85
C PHE A 294 27.74 2.88 -8.90
N TYR A 295 28.00 2.59 -10.16
CA TYR A 295 27.20 3.07 -11.30
C TYR A 295 26.80 1.90 -12.20
N SER A 296 25.56 1.45 -12.08
CA SER A 296 25.01 0.27 -12.76
C SER A 296 25.10 0.35 -14.29
N ARG A 297 25.04 1.56 -14.87
CA ARG A 297 25.18 1.80 -16.32
C ARG A 297 26.54 1.44 -16.91
N GLN A 298 27.56 1.18 -16.07
CA GLN A 298 28.80 0.61 -16.53
C GLN A 298 28.71 -0.88 -16.91
N ILE A 299 27.65 -1.55 -16.40
CA ILE A 299 27.37 -2.95 -16.70
C ILE A 299 26.55 -3.01 -18.00
N GLY A 300 27.03 -3.74 -18.99
CA GLY A 300 26.33 -3.87 -20.27
C GLY A 300 26.37 -2.58 -21.13
N LYS A 301 27.43 -1.78 -21.01
CA LYS A 301 27.55 -0.50 -21.73
C LYS A 301 27.91 -0.70 -23.21
N THR A 302 27.58 0.33 -24.00
CA THR A 302 28.11 0.46 -25.36
C THR A 302 29.54 0.95 -25.33
N LEU A 303 30.44 0.26 -26.02
CA LEU A 303 31.82 0.68 -26.17
C LEU A 303 31.94 1.89 -27.12
N PRO A 304 33.08 2.64 -27.09
CA PRO A 304 33.33 3.71 -28.04
C PRO A 304 33.29 3.26 -29.51
N SER A 305 33.53 1.97 -29.77
CA SER A 305 33.42 1.35 -31.10
C SER A 305 31.99 1.15 -31.57
N GLY A 306 30.98 1.49 -30.75
CA GLY A 306 29.56 1.21 -31.01
C GLY A 306 29.11 -0.20 -30.68
N LYS A 307 30.04 -1.11 -30.26
CA LYS A 307 29.69 -2.46 -29.86
C LYS A 307 28.99 -2.45 -28.50
N ILE A 308 27.81 -3.03 -28.43
CA ILE A 308 27.06 -3.27 -27.17
C ILE A 308 27.61 -4.53 -26.50
N ILE A 309 27.92 -4.45 -25.21
CA ILE A 309 28.28 -5.63 -24.41
C ILE A 309 27.01 -6.14 -23.76
N PRO A 310 26.42 -7.25 -24.25
CA PRO A 310 25.16 -7.75 -23.68
C PRO A 310 25.39 -8.36 -22.31
N ILE A 311 24.41 -8.23 -21.45
CA ILE A 311 24.36 -8.96 -20.17
C ILE A 311 23.83 -10.36 -20.47
N ILE A 312 24.61 -11.38 -20.10
CA ILE A 312 24.20 -12.76 -20.23
C ILE A 312 23.38 -13.18 -19.02
N PHE A 313 23.85 -12.83 -17.83
CA PHE A 313 23.20 -13.17 -16.58
C PHE A 313 23.40 -12.06 -15.55
N GLY A 314 22.36 -11.79 -14.79
CA GLY A 314 22.40 -10.91 -13.63
C GLY A 314 21.69 -11.55 -12.46
N SER A 315 22.19 -11.35 -11.26
CA SER A 315 21.49 -11.73 -10.04
C SER A 315 21.69 -10.71 -8.94
N LYS A 316 20.65 -10.54 -8.13
CA LYS A 316 20.68 -9.73 -6.92
C LYS A 316 20.07 -10.49 -5.77
N MET A 317 20.61 -10.29 -4.60
CA MET A 317 20.08 -10.81 -3.36
C MET A 317 19.97 -9.68 -2.36
N PHE A 318 18.81 -9.56 -1.74
CA PHE A 318 18.50 -8.56 -0.73
C PHE A 318 18.13 -9.28 0.56
N PHE A 319 18.69 -8.81 1.64
CA PHE A 319 18.36 -9.29 2.97
C PHE A 319 18.04 -8.11 3.88
N LYS A 320 16.86 -8.16 4.50
CA LYS A 320 16.39 -7.12 5.42
C LYS A 320 16.13 -7.75 6.79
N PHE A 321 16.82 -7.25 7.81
CA PHE A 321 16.63 -7.69 9.18
C PHE A 321 16.53 -6.47 10.12
N SER A 322 15.35 -6.25 10.70
CA SER A 322 15.09 -5.10 11.55
C SER A 322 15.54 -3.77 10.89
N ASN A 323 16.59 -3.16 11.40
CA ASN A 323 17.15 -1.89 10.91
C ASN A 323 18.36 -2.10 9.98
N PHE A 324 18.69 -3.32 9.61
CA PHE A 324 19.83 -3.65 8.75
C PHE A 324 19.34 -4.17 7.41
N GLU A 325 19.81 -3.54 6.34
CA GLU A 325 19.57 -3.98 4.97
C GLU A 325 20.91 -4.19 4.27
N THR A 326 21.03 -5.29 3.52
CA THR A 326 22.20 -5.58 2.71
C THR A 326 21.80 -6.16 1.37
N GLY A 327 22.65 -5.96 0.37
CA GLY A 327 22.45 -6.47 -0.98
C GLY A 327 23.74 -6.98 -1.59
N LEU A 328 23.63 -8.03 -2.38
CA LEU A 328 24.66 -8.53 -3.27
C LEU A 328 24.18 -8.41 -4.71
N LEU A 329 25.07 -7.98 -5.59
CA LEU A 329 24.80 -7.89 -7.03
C LEU A 329 25.93 -8.62 -7.76
N TYR A 330 25.53 -9.48 -8.69
CA TYR A 330 26.42 -10.18 -9.61
C TYR A 330 25.94 -9.98 -11.04
N SER A 331 26.84 -9.74 -11.98
CA SER A 331 26.50 -9.63 -13.39
C SER A 331 27.61 -10.24 -14.24
N LEU A 332 27.20 -11.04 -15.22
CA LEU A 332 28.04 -11.63 -16.25
C LEU A 332 27.67 -11.00 -17.59
N CYS A 333 28.66 -10.38 -18.24
CA CYS A 333 28.54 -9.82 -19.57
C CYS A 333 29.31 -10.64 -20.58
N ASP A 334 28.93 -10.55 -21.85
CA ASP A 334 29.71 -11.12 -22.95
C ASP A 334 31.04 -10.36 -23.11
N LYS A 335 32.01 -10.98 -23.79
CA LYS A 335 33.34 -10.38 -24.02
C LYS A 335 33.39 -9.51 -25.26
#